data_32e4ada02de8c9971084d748cf027c65
#
_entry.id   32e4ada02de8c9971084d748cf027c65
#
_cell.length_a   1.000
_cell.length_b   1.000
_cell.length_c   1.000
_cell.angle_alpha   90.00
_cell.angle_beta   90.00
_cell.angle_gamma   90.00
#
_symmetry.space_group_name_H-M   'P 1'
#
loop_
_entity.id
_entity.type
_entity.pdbx_description
1 polymer ?
#
loop_
_entity_poly.entity_id
_entity_poly.type
_entity_poly.pdbx_seq_one_letter_code
_entity_poly.pdbx_strand_id
1 'polypeptide(L)'
;MTPNNPVAAAILDDLAHGDAFVRMSYQGAAHLLPVALRDDVRLDDLLGIDRQKTALLANLDHFLSGKPCQHMLLWGARGTGRSSLIRAALLHYRARGLKSLQIACDDLADLPFLLWTLAHSPAPYLIYIDDLSFSAGDGSYRALKAVLDGALGGIAPNLLLCLTSNRRHLLAEYHRDDRALHPQEDEEEQVSLAERFGLRLAFHPLDQEQYLATVAHWLGRPLDPATRQKALQYALAHGSRSARVAAQCARSLR
;
A
#
# COMPACT_ATOMS: atom_id res chain seq x y z
N MET A 1 7.34 25.99 -11.54
CA MET A 1 8.33 26.86 -10.86
C MET A 1 9.11 26.00 -9.88
N THR A 2 10.42 25.95 -9.98
CA THR A 2 11.26 25.24 -9.02
C THR A 2 11.12 25.91 -7.65
N PRO A 3 10.92 25.18 -6.55
CA PRO A 3 10.79 25.79 -5.24
C PRO A 3 12.09 26.52 -4.88
N ASN A 4 11.97 27.72 -4.31
CA ASN A 4 13.12 28.50 -3.83
C ASN A 4 13.68 27.92 -2.51
N ASN A 5 13.85 26.61 -2.48
CA ASN A 5 14.37 25.82 -1.35
C ASN A 5 15.38 24.81 -1.91
N PRO A 6 16.66 24.88 -1.51
CA PRO A 6 17.71 24.03 -2.06
C PRO A 6 17.50 22.54 -1.76
N VAL A 7 16.91 22.21 -0.61
CA VAL A 7 16.59 20.81 -0.25
C VAL A 7 15.50 20.26 -1.15
N ALA A 8 14.44 21.03 -1.40
CA ALA A 8 13.37 20.63 -2.30
C ALA A 8 13.86 20.51 -3.75
N ALA A 9 14.75 21.39 -4.20
CA ALA A 9 15.35 21.31 -5.53
C ALA A 9 16.19 20.04 -5.70
N ALA A 10 17.01 19.67 -4.71
CA ALA A 10 17.79 18.43 -4.71
C ALA A 10 16.89 17.18 -4.74
N ILE A 11 15.82 17.17 -3.96
CA ILE A 11 14.82 16.08 -3.97
C ILE A 11 14.19 15.92 -5.36
N LEU A 12 13.81 17.01 -6.01
CA LEU A 12 13.22 16.94 -7.35
C LEU A 12 14.20 16.46 -8.41
N ASP A 13 15.48 16.81 -8.27
CA ASP A 13 16.56 16.32 -9.15
C ASP A 13 16.77 14.81 -8.97
N ASP A 14 16.85 14.32 -7.74
CA ASP A 14 16.93 12.88 -7.45
C ASP A 14 15.76 12.11 -8.08
N LEU A 15 14.54 12.64 -7.98
CA LEU A 15 13.32 12.03 -8.51
C LEU A 15 13.19 12.12 -10.04
N ALA A 16 14.01 12.92 -10.71
CA ALA A 16 14.03 12.98 -12.18
C ALA A 16 14.56 11.68 -12.80
N HIS A 17 15.44 10.95 -12.10
CA HIS A 17 16.23 9.85 -12.64
C HIS A 17 15.66 8.45 -12.36
N GLY A 18 14.36 8.33 -12.06
CA GLY A 18 13.72 7.03 -11.82
C GLY A 18 12.19 7.11 -11.81
N ASP A 19 11.56 5.93 -11.64
CA ASP A 19 10.09 5.81 -11.59
C ASP A 19 9.60 5.34 -10.22
N ALA A 20 10.45 4.70 -9.43
CA ALA A 20 10.11 4.24 -8.08
C ALA A 20 11.23 4.57 -7.11
N PHE A 21 10.85 5.08 -5.96
CA PHE A 21 11.77 5.55 -4.93
C PHE A 21 11.32 5.06 -3.55
N VAL A 22 12.31 4.89 -2.67
CA VAL A 22 12.08 4.64 -1.25
C VAL A 22 12.76 5.76 -0.46
N ARG A 23 12.01 6.36 0.44
CA ARG A 23 12.60 7.27 1.43
C ARG A 23 13.19 6.43 2.56
N MET A 24 14.45 6.69 2.88
CA MET A 24 15.18 6.06 3.97
C MET A 24 15.92 7.10 4.80
N SER A 25 15.89 6.92 6.11
CA SER A 25 16.74 7.68 7.04
C SER A 25 18.05 6.90 7.28
N TYR A 26 19.19 7.53 7.02
CA TYR A 26 20.50 6.96 7.31
C TYR A 26 21.40 8.02 7.96
N GLN A 27 21.97 7.71 9.12
CA GLN A 27 22.84 8.61 9.91
C GLN A 27 22.22 10.01 10.16
N GLY A 28 20.90 10.05 10.39
CA GLY A 28 20.17 11.30 10.64
C GLY A 28 19.84 12.13 9.40
N ALA A 29 20.25 11.68 8.20
CA ALA A 29 19.87 12.31 6.94
C ALA A 29 18.77 11.52 6.21
N ALA A 30 17.85 12.24 5.54
CA ALA A 30 16.84 11.66 4.69
C ALA A 30 17.38 11.49 3.26
N HIS A 31 17.18 10.30 2.68
CA HIS A 31 17.60 9.97 1.33
C HIS A 31 16.42 9.44 0.52
N LEU A 32 16.36 9.79 -0.77
CA LEU A 32 15.45 9.20 -1.74
C LEU A 32 16.25 8.25 -2.64
N LEU A 33 16.06 6.97 -2.45
CA LEU A 33 16.81 5.95 -3.17
C LEU A 33 15.96 5.41 -4.33
N PRO A 34 16.45 5.46 -5.57
CA PRO A 34 15.78 4.82 -6.68
C PRO A 34 15.77 3.29 -6.48
N VAL A 35 14.63 2.66 -6.75
CA VAL A 35 14.46 1.21 -6.63
C VAL A 35 13.88 0.63 -7.90
N ALA A 36 14.36 -0.56 -8.29
CA ALA A 36 13.75 -1.32 -9.35
C ALA A 36 12.48 -2.02 -8.83
N LEU A 37 11.34 -1.76 -9.46
CA LEU A 37 10.12 -2.52 -9.18
C LEU A 37 10.32 -3.98 -9.61
N ARG A 38 10.00 -4.92 -8.71
CA ARG A 38 10.08 -6.35 -9.04
C ARG A 38 8.94 -6.72 -9.97
N ASP A 39 9.27 -7.33 -11.11
CA ASP A 39 8.31 -7.91 -12.07
C ASP A 39 8.12 -9.42 -11.78
N ASP A 40 7.89 -9.75 -10.50
CA ASP A 40 7.69 -11.12 -10.03
C ASP A 40 6.21 -11.49 -9.91
N VAL A 41 5.29 -10.52 -10.01
CA VAL A 41 3.84 -10.70 -9.95
C VAL A 41 3.16 -9.69 -10.86
N ARG A 42 2.39 -10.19 -11.83
CA ARG A 42 1.58 -9.36 -12.74
C ARG A 42 0.14 -9.24 -12.24
N LEU A 43 -0.63 -8.33 -12.83
CA LEU A 43 -2.05 -8.17 -12.50
C LEU A 43 -2.87 -9.46 -12.71
N ASP A 44 -2.50 -10.26 -13.72
CA ASP A 44 -3.16 -11.53 -14.04
C ASP A 44 -2.82 -12.65 -13.06
N ASP A 45 -1.72 -12.54 -12.31
CA ASP A 45 -1.32 -13.49 -11.29
C ASP A 45 -2.08 -13.29 -9.97
N LEU A 46 -2.80 -12.17 -9.84
CA LEU A 46 -3.52 -11.80 -8.64
C LEU A 46 -4.96 -12.32 -8.71
N LEU A 47 -5.15 -13.57 -8.28
CA LEU A 47 -6.44 -14.25 -8.26
C LEU A 47 -7.22 -13.98 -6.97
N GLY A 48 -8.56 -14.01 -7.08
CA GLY A 48 -9.47 -13.86 -5.93
C GLY A 48 -9.60 -12.44 -5.37
N ILE A 49 -9.03 -11.44 -6.07
CA ILE A 49 -9.12 -10.02 -5.70
C ILE A 49 -9.57 -9.14 -6.89
N ASP A 50 -10.39 -9.67 -7.79
CA ASP A 50 -10.77 -9.00 -9.03
C ASP A 50 -11.51 -7.68 -8.80
N ARG A 51 -12.40 -7.65 -7.80
CA ARG A 51 -13.11 -6.42 -7.40
C ARG A 51 -12.13 -5.33 -6.94
N GLN A 52 -11.17 -5.70 -6.09
CA GLN A 52 -10.16 -4.77 -5.58
C GLN A 52 -9.25 -4.28 -6.70
N LYS A 53 -8.85 -5.20 -7.59
CA LYS A 53 -8.03 -4.91 -8.78
C LYS A 53 -8.75 -3.91 -9.69
N THR A 54 -9.98 -4.18 -10.06
CA THR A 54 -10.79 -3.30 -10.91
C THR A 54 -10.96 -1.91 -10.30
N ALA A 55 -11.31 -1.83 -9.01
CA ALA A 55 -11.53 -0.55 -8.34
C ALA A 55 -10.23 0.28 -8.22
N LEU A 56 -9.09 -0.36 -7.90
CA LEU A 56 -7.80 0.32 -7.81
C LEU A 56 -7.35 0.84 -9.17
N LEU A 57 -7.44 0.03 -10.22
CA LEU A 57 -7.04 0.43 -11.57
C LEU A 57 -7.92 1.57 -12.11
N ALA A 58 -9.23 1.49 -11.92
CA ALA A 58 -10.14 2.58 -12.31
C ALA A 58 -9.80 3.91 -11.61
N ASN A 59 -9.45 3.86 -10.32
CA ASN A 59 -9.04 5.04 -9.56
C ASN A 59 -7.71 5.62 -10.06
N LEU A 60 -6.73 4.77 -10.42
CA LEU A 60 -5.47 5.20 -11.03
C LEU A 60 -5.67 5.76 -12.44
N ASP A 61 -6.59 5.20 -13.23
CA ASP A 61 -6.96 5.74 -14.55
C ASP A 61 -7.57 7.15 -14.43
N HIS A 62 -8.42 7.38 -13.44
CA HIS A 62 -8.95 8.70 -13.14
C HIS A 62 -7.83 9.66 -12.76
N PHE A 63 -6.96 9.27 -11.83
CA PHE A 63 -5.82 10.07 -11.39
C PHE A 63 -4.94 10.49 -12.56
N LEU A 64 -4.50 9.54 -13.39
CA LEU A 64 -3.62 9.81 -14.54
C LEU A 64 -4.30 10.58 -15.69
N SER A 65 -5.62 10.65 -15.67
CA SER A 65 -6.41 11.42 -16.64
C SER A 65 -6.86 12.79 -16.10
N GLY A 66 -6.40 13.19 -14.89
CA GLY A 66 -6.80 14.45 -14.25
C GLY A 66 -8.28 14.47 -13.84
N LYS A 67 -8.93 13.32 -13.72
CA LYS A 67 -10.32 13.19 -13.26
C LYS A 67 -10.36 13.05 -11.72
N PRO A 68 -11.51 13.33 -11.09
CA PRO A 68 -11.66 13.10 -9.65
C PRO A 68 -11.29 11.68 -9.27
N CYS A 69 -10.37 11.52 -8.31
CA CYS A 69 -9.89 10.26 -7.77
C CYS A 69 -9.86 10.33 -6.25
N GLN A 70 -9.66 9.20 -5.58
CA GLN A 70 -9.72 9.09 -4.13
C GLN A 70 -8.41 8.56 -3.56
N HIS A 71 -7.97 9.08 -2.43
CA HIS A 71 -6.90 8.44 -1.65
C HIS A 71 -7.34 7.04 -1.23
N MET A 72 -6.40 6.10 -1.19
CA MET A 72 -6.68 4.67 -1.10
C MET A 72 -6.20 4.08 0.22
N LEU A 73 -7.05 3.30 0.86
CA LEU A 73 -6.71 2.44 2.00
C LEU A 73 -6.99 0.98 1.66
N LEU A 74 -5.96 0.16 1.59
CA LEU A 74 -6.03 -1.28 1.39
C LEU A 74 -5.80 -1.97 2.73
N TRP A 75 -6.81 -2.63 3.27
CA TRP A 75 -6.71 -3.26 4.58
C TRP A 75 -7.09 -4.75 4.54
N GLY A 76 -6.56 -5.53 5.48
CA GLY A 76 -6.88 -6.95 5.60
C GLY A 76 -5.71 -7.82 6.03
N ALA A 77 -5.91 -9.15 6.04
CA ALA A 77 -4.93 -10.10 6.52
C ALA A 77 -3.61 -10.06 5.74
N ARG A 78 -2.52 -10.46 6.39
CA ARG A 78 -1.20 -10.57 5.75
C ARG A 78 -1.20 -11.60 4.63
N GLY A 79 -0.45 -11.31 3.57
CA GLY A 79 -0.27 -12.23 2.44
C GLY A 79 -1.45 -12.30 1.47
N THR A 80 -2.47 -11.44 1.58
CA THR A 80 -3.66 -11.42 0.71
C THR A 80 -3.48 -10.67 -0.61
N GLY A 81 -2.28 -10.14 -0.91
CA GLY A 81 -1.97 -9.55 -2.22
C GLY A 81 -1.96 -8.03 -2.28
N ARG A 82 -2.19 -7.29 -1.18
CA ARG A 82 -2.24 -5.82 -1.17
C ARG A 82 -1.01 -5.16 -1.80
N SER A 83 0.18 -5.36 -1.21
CA SER A 83 1.43 -4.78 -1.71
C SER A 83 1.81 -5.31 -3.09
N SER A 84 1.43 -6.56 -3.42
CA SER A 84 1.61 -7.12 -4.77
C SER A 84 0.73 -6.43 -5.80
N LEU A 85 -0.52 -6.10 -5.46
CA LEU A 85 -1.42 -5.35 -6.33
C LEU A 85 -0.89 -3.95 -6.62
N ILE A 86 -0.37 -3.25 -5.60
CA ILE A 86 0.22 -1.91 -5.78
C ILE A 86 1.43 -2.00 -6.71
N ARG A 87 2.34 -2.95 -6.49
CA ARG A 87 3.52 -3.12 -7.36
C ARG A 87 3.14 -3.46 -8.81
N ALA A 88 2.21 -4.39 -9.00
CA ALA A 88 1.73 -4.75 -10.34
C ALA A 88 1.05 -3.57 -11.04
N ALA A 89 0.30 -2.74 -10.30
CA ALA A 89 -0.31 -1.53 -10.84
C ALA A 89 0.75 -0.48 -11.21
N LEU A 90 1.77 -0.26 -10.37
CA LEU A 90 2.88 0.65 -10.69
C LEU A 90 3.62 0.23 -11.97
N LEU A 91 3.91 -1.06 -12.13
CA LEU A 91 4.51 -1.59 -13.36
C LEU A 91 3.60 -1.37 -14.58
N HIS A 92 2.30 -1.59 -14.43
CA HIS A 92 1.32 -1.41 -15.49
C HIS A 92 1.22 0.05 -15.95
N TYR A 93 1.23 1.00 -15.01
CA TYR A 93 1.09 2.44 -15.31
C TYR A 93 2.41 3.19 -15.52
N ARG A 94 3.55 2.51 -15.41
CA ARG A 94 4.88 3.10 -15.61
C ARG A 94 5.00 3.81 -16.96
N ALA A 95 4.55 3.17 -18.03
CA ALA A 95 4.58 3.74 -19.38
C ALA A 95 3.70 5.01 -19.54
N ARG A 96 2.74 5.23 -18.63
CA ARG A 96 1.93 6.46 -18.56
C ARG A 96 2.52 7.53 -17.64
N GLY A 97 3.77 7.35 -17.20
CA GLY A 97 4.51 8.31 -16.40
C GLY A 97 4.21 8.30 -14.91
N LEU A 98 3.46 7.29 -14.40
CA LEU A 98 3.23 7.15 -12.97
C LEU A 98 4.55 6.84 -12.27
N LYS A 99 4.93 7.71 -11.33
CA LYS A 99 6.05 7.49 -10.41
C LYS A 99 5.53 7.08 -9.04
N SER A 100 6.39 6.49 -8.21
CA SER A 100 6.05 6.13 -6.84
C SER A 100 7.12 6.54 -5.84
N LEU A 101 6.67 6.96 -4.66
CA LEU A 101 7.52 7.18 -3.50
C LEU A 101 6.99 6.37 -2.33
N GLN A 102 7.77 5.39 -1.86
CA GLN A 102 7.46 4.64 -0.65
C GLN A 102 8.06 5.35 0.56
N ILE A 103 7.24 5.50 1.60
CA ILE A 103 7.61 6.12 2.88
C ILE A 103 7.32 5.11 4.00
N ALA A 104 8.28 4.92 4.91
CA ALA A 104 8.07 4.11 6.11
C ALA A 104 7.21 4.86 7.14
N CYS A 105 6.50 4.13 8.01
CA CYS A 105 5.68 4.73 9.07
C CYS A 105 6.48 5.69 9.96
N ASP A 106 7.70 5.32 10.32
CA ASP A 106 8.58 6.12 11.19
C ASP A 106 9.01 7.45 10.55
N ASP A 107 8.88 7.55 9.23
CA ASP A 107 9.29 8.71 8.44
C ASP A 107 8.11 9.65 8.07
N LEU A 108 6.90 9.38 8.57
CA LEU A 108 5.69 10.17 8.24
C LEU A 108 5.74 11.62 8.72
N ALA A 109 6.61 11.96 9.68
CA ALA A 109 6.82 13.34 10.10
C ALA A 109 7.27 14.24 8.94
N ASP A 110 7.97 13.70 7.95
CA ASP A 110 8.44 14.42 6.76
C ASP A 110 7.41 14.50 5.63
N LEU A 111 6.29 13.76 5.75
CA LEU A 111 5.26 13.67 4.71
C LEU A 111 4.75 15.05 4.23
N PRO A 112 4.43 16.02 5.11
CA PRO A 112 3.97 17.33 4.66
C PRO A 112 4.99 18.05 3.76
N PHE A 113 6.28 18.01 4.12
CA PHE A 113 7.35 18.64 3.34
C PHE A 113 7.58 17.92 2.00
N LEU A 114 7.53 16.58 1.99
CA LEU A 114 7.65 15.79 0.77
C LEU A 114 6.50 16.07 -0.19
N LEU A 115 5.25 16.10 0.30
CA LEU A 115 4.08 16.41 -0.53
C LEU A 115 4.16 17.83 -1.09
N TRP A 116 4.55 18.81 -0.28
CA TRP A 116 4.78 20.18 -0.75
C TRP A 116 5.85 20.22 -1.85
N THR A 117 6.96 19.49 -1.68
CA THR A 117 8.03 19.42 -2.68
C THR A 117 7.54 18.78 -3.97
N LEU A 118 6.89 17.61 -3.89
CA LEU A 118 6.39 16.86 -5.04
C LEU A 118 5.28 17.57 -5.79
N ALA A 119 4.54 18.46 -5.14
CA ALA A 119 3.54 19.32 -5.79
C ALA A 119 4.14 20.21 -6.88
N HIS A 120 5.45 20.50 -6.84
CA HIS A 120 6.17 21.26 -7.85
C HIS A 120 6.70 20.41 -9.01
N SER A 121 6.57 19.08 -8.94
CA SER A 121 6.92 18.18 -10.03
C SER A 121 5.80 18.10 -11.07
N PRO A 122 6.13 18.03 -12.37
CA PRO A 122 5.12 17.79 -13.41
C PRO A 122 4.63 16.33 -13.45
N ALA A 123 5.35 15.39 -12.80
CA ALA A 123 5.01 13.99 -12.83
C ALA A 123 3.92 13.64 -11.80
N PRO A 124 3.01 12.67 -12.10
CA PRO A 124 2.09 12.11 -11.14
C PRO A 124 2.80 11.12 -10.21
N TYR A 125 2.56 11.21 -8.90
CA TYR A 125 3.15 10.33 -7.90
C TYR A 125 2.09 9.56 -7.11
N LEU A 126 2.29 8.25 -6.99
CA LEU A 126 1.65 7.43 -5.96
C LEU A 126 2.55 7.40 -4.72
N ILE A 127 2.11 8.04 -3.65
CA ILE A 127 2.79 8.00 -2.36
C ILE A 127 2.31 6.76 -1.63
N TYR A 128 3.22 5.81 -1.42
CA TYR A 128 2.90 4.51 -0.87
C TYR A 128 3.41 4.35 0.56
N ILE A 129 2.52 4.01 1.49
CA ILE A 129 2.84 3.74 2.89
C ILE A 129 2.41 2.31 3.19
N ASP A 130 3.38 1.41 3.44
CA ASP A 130 3.11 -0.01 3.65
C ASP A 130 3.01 -0.36 5.14
N ASP A 131 2.08 -1.27 5.43
CA ASP A 131 1.86 -1.87 6.75
C ASP A 131 1.65 -0.83 7.88
N LEU A 132 0.84 0.19 7.58
CA LEU A 132 0.55 1.26 8.51
C LEU A 132 -0.13 0.72 9.78
N SER A 133 0.49 0.99 10.90
CA SER A 133 -0.06 0.73 12.23
C SER A 133 0.44 1.81 13.18
N PHE A 134 -0.46 2.42 13.94
CA PHE A 134 -0.10 3.43 14.92
C PHE A 134 -0.19 2.86 16.33
N SER A 135 0.67 3.38 17.20
CA SER A 135 0.55 3.26 18.64
C SER A 135 -0.10 4.51 19.21
N ALA A 136 -0.72 4.42 20.37
CA ALA A 136 -1.29 5.60 21.04
C ALA A 136 -0.21 6.66 21.27
N GLY A 137 -0.51 7.91 20.91
CA GLY A 137 0.41 9.04 21.06
C GLY A 137 1.47 9.17 19.95
N ASP A 138 1.39 8.37 18.89
CA ASP A 138 2.33 8.41 17.77
C ASP A 138 2.23 9.74 16.99
N GLY A 139 3.36 10.47 16.91
CA GLY A 139 3.46 11.70 16.13
C GLY A 139 3.19 11.52 14.64
N SER A 140 3.48 10.32 14.10
CA SER A 140 3.26 9.96 12.71
C SER A 140 1.78 9.97 12.34
N TYR A 141 0.90 9.58 13.27
CA TYR A 141 -0.55 9.68 13.13
C TYR A 141 -1.00 11.12 12.89
N ARG A 142 -0.48 12.06 13.70
CA ARG A 142 -0.83 13.48 13.61
C ARG A 142 -0.40 14.09 12.29
N ALA A 143 0.79 13.73 11.80
CA ALA A 143 1.30 14.20 10.51
C ALA A 143 0.41 13.71 9.36
N LEU A 144 0.03 12.44 9.34
CA LEU A 144 -0.86 11.88 8.34
C LEU A 144 -2.27 12.49 8.40
N LYS A 145 -2.82 12.65 9.61
CA LYS A 145 -4.12 13.30 9.83
C LYS A 145 -4.12 14.72 9.28
N ALA A 146 -3.11 15.53 9.63
CA ALA A 146 -2.98 16.91 9.15
C ALA A 146 -2.93 17.01 7.61
N VAL A 147 -2.24 16.06 6.96
CA VAL A 147 -2.17 15.98 5.49
C VAL A 147 -3.55 15.65 4.89
N LEU A 148 -4.25 14.66 5.45
CA LEU A 148 -5.55 14.22 4.93
C LEU A 148 -6.68 15.20 5.23
N ASP A 149 -6.59 15.97 6.34
CA ASP A 149 -7.53 17.05 6.67
C ASP A 149 -7.42 18.25 5.72
N GLY A 150 -6.39 18.23 4.85
CA GLY A 150 -6.18 19.27 3.87
C GLY A 150 -5.84 20.60 4.54
N ALA A 151 -4.63 20.73 5.11
CA ALA A 151 -4.08 22.05 5.42
C ALA A 151 -4.41 23.02 4.27
N LEU A 152 -4.52 24.31 4.50
CA LEU A 152 -5.07 25.38 3.62
C LEU A 152 -4.98 25.18 2.08
N GLY A 153 -4.14 24.26 1.59
CA GLY A 153 -3.93 24.00 0.14
C GLY A 153 -4.43 22.63 -0.36
N GLY A 154 -4.84 21.72 0.51
CA GLY A 154 -5.15 20.33 0.12
C GLY A 154 -3.92 19.57 -0.39
N ILE A 155 -4.14 18.33 -0.86
CA ILE A 155 -3.10 17.54 -1.54
C ILE A 155 -3.12 17.92 -3.03
N ALA A 156 -1.95 18.18 -3.59
CA ALA A 156 -1.83 18.61 -5.00
C ALA A 156 -2.39 17.55 -5.97
N PRO A 157 -2.97 17.94 -7.11
CA PRO A 157 -3.67 17.03 -8.03
C PRO A 157 -2.74 15.99 -8.69
N ASN A 158 -1.44 16.18 -8.66
CA ASN A 158 -0.44 15.22 -9.14
C ASN A 158 0.01 14.23 -8.05
N LEU A 159 -0.64 14.21 -6.88
CA LEU A 159 -0.29 13.34 -5.74
C LEU A 159 -1.47 12.49 -5.31
N LEU A 160 -1.27 11.19 -5.23
CA LEU A 160 -2.25 10.22 -4.75
C LEU A 160 -1.65 9.41 -3.60
N LEU A 161 -2.32 9.37 -2.45
CA LEU A 161 -1.92 8.57 -1.30
C LEU A 161 -2.50 7.16 -1.41
N CYS A 162 -1.68 6.15 -1.14
CA CYS A 162 -2.08 4.75 -1.05
C CYS A 162 -1.45 4.10 0.18
N LEU A 163 -2.28 3.68 1.11
CA LEU A 163 -1.85 3.09 2.36
C LEU A 163 -2.28 1.63 2.45
N THR A 164 -1.45 0.80 3.05
CA THR A 164 -1.87 -0.55 3.44
C THR A 164 -1.88 -0.69 4.96
N SER A 165 -2.80 -1.51 5.49
CA SER A 165 -2.85 -1.86 6.90
C SER A 165 -3.27 -3.31 7.09
N ASN A 166 -2.71 -3.98 8.08
CA ASN A 166 -3.15 -5.31 8.49
C ASN A 166 -4.45 -5.28 9.30
N ARG A 167 -4.90 -4.11 9.72
CA ARG A 167 -6.05 -3.89 10.57
C ARG A 167 -7.16 -3.16 9.83
N ARG A 168 -8.40 -3.46 10.18
CA ARG A 168 -9.57 -2.71 9.68
C ARG A 168 -9.55 -1.27 10.20
N HIS A 169 -9.18 -1.12 11.45
CA HIS A 169 -8.94 0.16 12.10
C HIS A 169 -7.44 0.40 12.18
N LEU A 170 -6.99 1.60 11.84
CA LEU A 170 -5.56 1.93 11.68
C LEU A 170 -4.79 1.97 12.99
N LEU A 171 -5.48 2.11 14.13
CA LEU A 171 -4.90 2.06 15.47
C LEU A 171 -5.08 0.68 16.11
N ALA A 172 -4.29 0.37 17.13
CA ALA A 172 -4.39 -0.86 17.88
C ALA A 172 -5.74 -0.96 18.61
N GLU A 173 -6.50 -2.04 18.40
CA GLU A 173 -7.55 -2.41 19.33
C GLU A 173 -6.87 -2.72 20.66
N TYR A 174 -6.99 -1.84 21.63
CA TYR A 174 -6.59 -2.16 22.99
C TYR A 174 -7.53 -3.26 23.51
N HIS A 175 -6.99 -4.45 23.73
CA HIS A 175 -7.59 -5.34 24.70
C HIS A 175 -7.71 -4.56 26.01
N ARG A 176 -8.91 -4.58 26.59
CA ARG A 176 -9.27 -3.94 27.85
C ARG A 176 -8.25 -4.31 28.95
N ASP A 177 -7.14 -3.60 29.00
CA ASP A 177 -6.34 -3.47 30.20
C ASP A 177 -6.63 -2.08 30.79
N ASP A 178 -7.02 -2.03 32.04
CA ASP A 178 -7.60 -0.92 32.80
C ASP A 178 -6.72 0.34 32.96
N ARG A 179 -5.88 0.69 31.98
CA ARG A 179 -4.94 1.83 32.06
C ARG A 179 -5.09 2.91 30.99
N ALA A 180 -6.03 2.80 30.06
CA ALA A 180 -6.30 3.87 29.11
C ALA A 180 -7.28 4.88 29.75
N LEU A 181 -6.84 6.13 29.94
CA LEU A 181 -7.64 7.19 30.53
C LEU A 181 -8.87 7.60 29.68
N HIS A 182 -8.86 7.35 28.35
CA HIS A 182 -9.97 7.71 27.43
C HIS A 182 -10.07 6.75 26.22
N PRO A 183 -10.51 5.49 26.39
CA PRO A 183 -10.58 4.52 25.30
C PRO A 183 -11.59 4.87 24.18
N GLN A 184 -12.61 5.68 24.47
CA GLN A 184 -13.64 6.08 23.50
C GLN A 184 -13.15 7.17 22.54
N GLU A 185 -12.34 8.10 22.99
CA GLU A 185 -11.76 9.15 22.14
C GLU A 185 -10.77 8.57 21.10
N ASP A 186 -10.01 7.57 21.51
CA ASP A 186 -9.08 6.87 20.62
C ASP A 186 -9.81 6.08 19.52
N GLU A 187 -10.95 5.44 19.81
CA GLU A 187 -11.77 4.73 18.82
C GLU A 187 -12.43 5.68 17.81
N GLU A 188 -12.96 6.82 18.26
CA GLU A 188 -13.55 7.84 17.40
C GLU A 188 -12.51 8.49 16.46
N GLU A 189 -11.31 8.76 16.96
CA GLU A 189 -10.21 9.25 16.12
C GLU A 189 -9.77 8.24 15.05
N GLN A 190 -9.84 6.95 15.34
CA GLN A 190 -9.46 5.85 14.45
C GLN A 190 -10.42 5.70 13.26
N VAL A 191 -11.72 5.72 13.54
CA VAL A 191 -12.77 5.71 12.52
C VAL A 191 -12.61 6.94 11.64
N SER A 192 -12.35 8.08 12.24
CA SER A 192 -12.15 9.38 11.59
C SER A 192 -11.01 9.37 10.56
N LEU A 193 -9.86 8.73 10.82
CA LEU A 193 -8.76 8.68 9.84
C LEU A 193 -9.09 7.79 8.62
N ALA A 194 -9.69 6.62 8.87
CA ALA A 194 -10.06 5.71 7.79
C ALA A 194 -11.13 6.29 6.86
N GLU A 195 -12.02 7.14 7.38
CA GLU A 195 -13.07 7.81 6.60
C GLU A 195 -12.53 8.83 5.60
N ARG A 196 -11.33 9.34 5.81
CA ARG A 196 -10.66 10.27 4.88
C ARG A 196 -10.17 9.61 3.60
N PHE A 197 -10.15 8.26 3.56
CA PHE A 197 -9.87 7.50 2.36
C PHE A 197 -11.17 7.18 1.62
N GLY A 198 -11.41 7.87 0.52
CA GLY A 198 -12.63 7.66 -0.28
C GLY A 198 -12.67 6.28 -0.95
N LEU A 199 -11.52 5.66 -1.25
CA LEU A 199 -11.45 4.29 -1.76
C LEU A 199 -10.85 3.36 -0.69
N ARG A 200 -11.73 2.54 -0.06
CA ARG A 200 -11.34 1.55 0.95
C ARG A 200 -11.55 0.15 0.40
N LEU A 201 -10.47 -0.62 0.31
CA LEU A 201 -10.46 -1.96 -0.26
C LEU A 201 -10.12 -3.00 0.82
N ALA A 202 -11.06 -3.89 1.09
CA ALA A 202 -10.88 -4.99 2.03
C ALA A 202 -10.28 -6.23 1.33
N PHE A 203 -9.27 -6.83 1.94
CA PHE A 203 -8.61 -8.03 1.45
C PHE A 203 -8.78 -9.17 2.46
N HIS A 204 -9.47 -10.21 2.06
CA HIS A 204 -9.74 -11.37 2.88
C HIS A 204 -8.83 -12.55 2.48
N PRO A 205 -8.57 -13.50 3.39
CA PRO A 205 -7.98 -14.77 3.01
C PRO A 205 -8.80 -15.44 1.91
N LEU A 206 -8.13 -16.18 1.03
CA LEU A 206 -8.78 -16.91 -0.04
C LEU A 206 -9.66 -18.02 0.54
N ASP A 207 -10.81 -18.28 -0.07
CA ASP A 207 -11.54 -19.50 0.18
C ASP A 207 -10.77 -20.71 -0.34
N GLN A 208 -11.28 -21.93 -0.11
CA GLN A 208 -10.55 -23.15 -0.47
C GLN A 208 -10.35 -23.28 -1.98
N GLU A 209 -11.36 -22.96 -2.77
CA GLU A 209 -11.29 -23.09 -4.24
C GLU A 209 -10.39 -22.00 -4.85
N GLN A 210 -10.48 -20.77 -4.35
CA GLN A 210 -9.59 -19.67 -4.74
C GLN A 210 -8.12 -19.98 -4.40
N TYR A 211 -7.87 -20.57 -3.21
CA TYR A 211 -6.53 -21.00 -2.81
C TYR A 211 -5.98 -22.07 -3.77
N LEU A 212 -6.78 -23.11 -4.06
CA LEU A 212 -6.38 -24.19 -4.97
C LEU A 212 -6.18 -23.69 -6.41
N ALA A 213 -7.04 -22.81 -6.88
CA ALA A 213 -6.88 -22.14 -8.18
C ALA A 213 -5.58 -21.33 -8.23
N THR A 214 -5.24 -20.62 -7.14
CA THR A 214 -3.98 -19.87 -7.05
C THR A 214 -2.75 -20.80 -7.04
N VAL A 215 -2.82 -21.94 -6.34
CA VAL A 215 -1.76 -22.96 -6.40
C VAL A 215 -1.60 -23.51 -7.81
N ALA A 216 -2.71 -23.86 -8.50
CA ALA A 216 -2.70 -24.36 -9.88
C ALA A 216 -2.08 -23.34 -10.85
N HIS A 217 -2.46 -22.07 -10.71
CA HIS A 217 -1.89 -20.96 -11.50
C HIS A 217 -0.37 -20.90 -11.37
N TRP A 218 0.15 -20.87 -10.14
CA TRP A 218 1.59 -20.83 -9.90
C TRP A 218 2.34 -22.11 -10.26
N LEU A 219 1.66 -23.28 -10.27
CA LEU A 219 2.22 -24.53 -10.80
C LEU A 219 2.26 -24.57 -12.33
N GLY A 220 1.43 -23.76 -13.00
CA GLY A 220 1.26 -23.77 -14.45
C GLY A 220 0.50 -25.00 -14.98
N ARG A 221 -0.22 -25.72 -14.10
CA ARG A 221 -1.02 -26.91 -14.48
C ARG A 221 -2.18 -27.13 -13.52
N PRO A 222 -3.27 -27.81 -13.96
CA PRO A 222 -4.34 -28.24 -13.07
C PRO A 222 -3.83 -29.15 -11.95
N LEU A 223 -4.53 -29.13 -10.81
CA LEU A 223 -4.23 -30.00 -9.67
C LEU A 223 -4.97 -31.33 -9.81
N ASP A 224 -4.22 -32.44 -9.85
CA ASP A 224 -4.77 -33.77 -9.65
C ASP A 224 -5.19 -33.96 -8.18
N PRO A 225 -5.99 -35.00 -7.84
CA PRO A 225 -6.51 -35.21 -6.48
C PRO A 225 -5.40 -35.29 -5.42
N ALA A 226 -4.26 -35.93 -5.72
CA ALA A 226 -3.16 -36.06 -4.77
C ALA A 226 -2.45 -34.73 -4.52
N THR A 227 -2.21 -33.95 -5.55
CA THR A 227 -1.63 -32.60 -5.47
C THR A 227 -2.57 -31.64 -4.75
N ARG A 228 -3.89 -31.73 -5.00
CA ARG A 228 -4.93 -30.97 -4.28
C ARG A 228 -4.89 -31.26 -2.78
N GLN A 229 -4.80 -32.53 -2.39
CA GLN A 229 -4.71 -32.91 -0.98
C GLN A 229 -3.42 -32.35 -0.33
N LYS A 230 -2.26 -32.46 -1.01
CA LYS A 230 -1.00 -31.89 -0.51
C LYS A 230 -1.09 -30.38 -0.33
N ALA A 231 -1.72 -29.67 -1.27
CA ALA A 231 -1.91 -28.23 -1.17
C ALA A 231 -2.77 -27.84 0.04
N LEU A 232 -3.85 -28.58 0.32
CA LEU A 232 -4.67 -28.33 1.50
C LEU A 232 -3.94 -28.65 2.81
N GLN A 233 -3.15 -29.71 2.85
CA GLN A 233 -2.29 -30.02 3.99
C GLN A 233 -1.25 -28.93 4.24
N TYR A 234 -0.66 -28.39 3.17
CA TYR A 234 0.28 -27.27 3.24
C TYR A 234 -0.38 -26.02 3.84
N ALA A 235 -1.58 -25.67 3.38
CA ALA A 235 -2.35 -24.55 3.93
C ALA A 235 -2.65 -24.73 5.42
N LEU A 236 -3.03 -25.95 5.82
CA LEU A 236 -3.32 -26.30 7.22
C LEU A 236 -2.06 -26.16 8.08
N ALA A 237 -0.92 -26.71 7.64
CA ALA A 237 0.35 -26.61 8.35
C ALA A 237 0.83 -25.15 8.54
N HIS A 238 0.48 -24.24 7.61
CA HIS A 238 0.83 -22.82 7.69
C HIS A 238 -0.28 -21.96 8.34
N GLY A 239 -1.39 -22.55 8.76
CA GLY A 239 -2.51 -21.85 9.40
C GLY A 239 -3.17 -20.78 8.52
N SER A 240 -2.96 -20.83 7.18
CA SER A 240 -3.40 -19.75 6.28
C SER A 240 -3.64 -20.23 4.86
N ARG A 241 -4.70 -19.70 4.22
CA ARG A 241 -4.98 -19.81 2.79
C ARG A 241 -4.75 -18.46 2.09
N SER A 242 -3.61 -17.83 2.35
CA SER A 242 -3.25 -16.57 1.69
C SER A 242 -2.63 -16.83 0.30
N ALA A 243 -2.67 -15.82 -0.58
CA ALA A 243 -2.01 -15.89 -1.89
C ALA A 243 -0.49 -16.14 -1.77
N ARG A 244 0.15 -15.62 -0.70
CA ARG A 244 1.57 -15.90 -0.39
C ARG A 244 1.80 -17.38 -0.10
N VAL A 245 0.95 -18.00 0.74
CA VAL A 245 1.04 -19.42 1.07
C VAL A 245 0.78 -20.29 -0.15
N ALA A 246 -0.16 -19.90 -1.02
CA ALA A 246 -0.42 -20.59 -2.28
C ALA A 246 0.82 -20.59 -3.22
N ALA A 247 1.46 -19.45 -3.38
CA ALA A 247 2.69 -19.34 -4.19
C ALA A 247 3.86 -20.14 -3.59
N GLN A 248 4.00 -20.17 -2.27
CA GLN A 248 5.00 -21.00 -1.57
C GLN A 248 4.71 -22.49 -1.73
N CYS A 249 3.46 -22.90 -1.58
CA CYS A 249 3.01 -24.27 -1.83
C CYS A 249 3.34 -24.71 -3.26
N ALA A 250 3.02 -23.91 -4.26
CA ALA A 250 3.32 -24.23 -5.65
C ALA A 250 4.83 -24.42 -5.89
N ARG A 251 5.69 -23.62 -5.24
CA ARG A 251 7.16 -23.81 -5.34
C ARG A 251 7.63 -25.12 -4.69
N SER A 252 7.00 -25.55 -3.58
CA SER A 252 7.36 -26.80 -2.89
C SER A 252 6.86 -28.06 -3.62
N LEU A 253 5.95 -27.90 -4.58
CA LEU A 253 5.35 -29.00 -5.36
C LEU A 253 5.97 -29.14 -6.77
N ARG A 254 6.90 -28.25 -7.14
CA ARG A 254 7.71 -28.34 -8.37
C ARG A 254 8.83 -29.33 -8.21
#